data_c7e380c3bf53fe3a65f7aa58f40b87f9
#
_entry.id   c7e380c3bf53fe3a65f7aa58f40b87f9
#
_cell.length_a   1.000
_cell.length_b   1.000
_cell.length_c   1.000
_cell.angle_alpha   90.00
_cell.angle_beta   90.00
_cell.angle_gamma   90.00
#
_symmetry.space_group_name_H-M   'P 1'
#
loop_
_entity.id
_entity.type
_entity.pdbx_description
1 polymer ?
#
loop_
_entity_poly.entity_id
_entity_poly.type
_entity_poly.pdbx_seq_one_letter_code
_entity_poly.pdbx_strand_id
1 'polypeptide(L)'
;MTPRSWVPLVGIMVVLLASCAVAVPAQEAANPGVLRIATTTSLYDTGLLDQLEMMYENASGVDVQITAQGTGQSLDTARRGDVDMVLVHSPTLEQQFIDEGYGINERCFAYNNFLIVGPEADPAGIKNMTPEEAFKTIYIAGTNKTAGVFFVSRGDDSGTHNREQQIWKTAGYNYTEDIQDSGAWYLETGSGMGETLTVANQKNAYTLSDIGTFLAFE
;
A
#
# COMPACT_ATOMS: atom_id res chain seq x y z
N MET A 1 86.85 -70.83 -11.97
CA MET A 1 86.56 -69.53 -12.50
C MET A 1 85.09 -69.55 -12.96
N THR A 2 84.21 -68.97 -12.14
CA THR A 2 82.78 -68.94 -12.42
C THR A 2 82.36 -67.50 -12.64
N PRO A 3 81.65 -67.19 -13.70
CA PRO A 3 81.21 -65.78 -13.95
C PRO A 3 79.97 -65.48 -13.12
N ARG A 4 80.02 -64.32 -12.51
CA ARG A 4 78.92 -63.73 -11.73
C ARG A 4 77.91 -63.11 -12.72
N SER A 5 76.67 -63.65 -12.66
CA SER A 5 75.52 -63.02 -13.40
C SER A 5 74.99 -61.81 -12.63
N TRP A 6 74.89 -60.66 -13.28
CA TRP A 6 74.21 -59.46 -12.79
C TRP A 6 72.76 -59.53 -13.22
N VAL A 7 71.82 -59.42 -12.30
CA VAL A 7 70.41 -59.26 -12.54
C VAL A 7 70.06 -57.75 -12.33
N PRO A 8 69.55 -57.07 -13.26
CA PRO A 8 69.13 -55.69 -13.05
C PRO A 8 67.75 -55.68 -12.31
N LEU A 9 67.72 -55.00 -11.14
CA LEU A 9 66.49 -54.70 -10.43
C LEU A 9 65.72 -53.62 -11.16
N VAL A 10 64.60 -54.00 -11.77
CA VAL A 10 63.65 -53.03 -12.34
C VAL A 10 62.77 -52.54 -11.20
N GLY A 11 63.00 -51.34 -10.75
CA GLY A 11 62.16 -50.68 -9.75
C GLY A 11 60.86 -50.20 -10.40
N ILE A 12 59.73 -50.80 -10.04
CA ILE A 12 58.43 -50.29 -10.41
C ILE A 12 58.05 -49.14 -9.47
N MET A 13 58.12 -47.94 -10.02
CA MET A 13 57.67 -46.69 -9.32
C MET A 13 56.16 -46.62 -9.48
N VAL A 14 55.37 -46.96 -8.43
CA VAL A 14 53.94 -46.80 -8.39
C VAL A 14 53.68 -45.33 -8.03
N VAL A 15 53.24 -44.50 -8.95
CA VAL A 15 52.80 -43.13 -8.69
C VAL A 15 51.35 -43.22 -8.22
N LEU A 16 51.14 -43.03 -6.92
CA LEU A 16 49.82 -42.85 -6.32
C LEU A 16 49.35 -41.39 -6.65
N LEU A 17 48.48 -41.24 -7.65
CA LEU A 17 47.72 -40.03 -7.87
C LEU A 17 46.64 -39.91 -6.76
N ALA A 18 46.94 -39.17 -5.71
CA ALA A 18 45.95 -38.77 -4.72
C ALA A 18 45.04 -37.70 -5.36
N SER A 19 43.86 -38.09 -5.82
CA SER A 19 42.82 -37.14 -6.23
C SER A 19 42.32 -36.39 -4.98
N CYS A 20 42.81 -35.19 -4.73
CA CYS A 20 42.19 -34.28 -3.79
C CYS A 20 40.85 -33.83 -4.41
N ALA A 21 39.74 -34.49 -4.01
CA ALA A 21 38.42 -33.96 -4.19
C ALA A 21 38.31 -32.70 -3.31
N VAL A 22 38.43 -31.53 -3.93
CA VAL A 22 38.10 -30.25 -3.28
C VAL A 22 36.58 -30.29 -3.12
N ALA A 23 36.10 -30.56 -1.91
CA ALA A 23 34.71 -30.34 -1.54
C ALA A 23 34.47 -28.83 -1.65
N VAL A 24 33.78 -28.41 -2.70
CA VAL A 24 33.21 -27.07 -2.76
C VAL A 24 32.18 -27.00 -1.63
N PRO A 25 32.35 -26.09 -0.65
CA PRO A 25 31.33 -25.95 0.38
C PRO A 25 30.03 -25.65 -0.34
N ALA A 26 28.99 -26.44 -0.08
CA ALA A 26 27.65 -26.10 -0.49
C ALA A 26 27.39 -24.67 0.08
N GLN A 27 27.22 -23.70 -0.80
CA GLN A 27 26.86 -22.36 -0.41
C GLN A 27 25.52 -22.53 0.29
N GLU A 28 25.52 -22.37 1.62
CA GLU A 28 24.29 -22.32 2.40
C GLU A 28 23.40 -21.32 1.68
N ALA A 29 22.24 -21.77 1.18
CA ALA A 29 21.25 -20.89 0.61
C ALA A 29 20.96 -19.85 1.70
N ALA A 30 21.36 -18.60 1.47
CA ALA A 30 21.11 -17.52 2.41
C ALA A 30 19.62 -17.59 2.73
N ASN A 31 19.27 -17.66 4.01
CA ASN A 31 17.87 -17.55 4.42
C ASN A 31 17.36 -16.25 3.81
N PRO A 32 16.40 -16.28 2.88
CA PRO A 32 16.08 -15.11 2.05
C PRO A 32 15.54 -13.92 2.86
N GLY A 33 15.27 -14.14 4.14
CA GLY A 33 14.83 -13.08 5.05
C GLY A 33 13.33 -12.83 4.95
N VAL A 34 12.90 -11.81 5.67
CA VAL A 34 11.52 -11.32 5.69
C VAL A 34 11.53 -9.86 5.27
N LEU A 35 10.64 -9.47 4.35
CA LEU A 35 10.39 -8.08 3.98
C LEU A 35 9.05 -7.64 4.60
N ARG A 36 9.11 -6.70 5.54
CA ARG A 36 7.92 -6.15 6.20
C ARG A 36 7.50 -4.85 5.54
N ILE A 37 6.24 -4.78 5.15
CA ILE A 37 5.66 -3.64 4.44
C ILE A 37 4.47 -3.11 5.22
N ALA A 38 4.44 -1.81 5.50
CA ALA A 38 3.22 -1.12 5.92
C ALA A 38 2.61 -0.38 4.73
N THR A 39 1.30 -0.53 4.57
CA THR A 39 0.57 0.07 3.45
C THR A 39 -0.79 0.60 3.88
N THR A 40 -1.51 1.22 2.94
CA THR A 40 -2.88 1.69 3.19
C THR A 40 -3.91 0.61 2.89
N THR A 41 -5.01 0.61 3.63
CA THR A 41 -6.13 -0.30 3.37
C THR A 41 -6.65 -0.14 1.95
N SER A 42 -6.75 1.09 1.44
CA SER A 42 -7.22 1.34 0.08
C SER A 42 -6.31 0.78 -1.01
N LEU A 43 -4.97 0.76 -0.80
CA LEU A 43 -4.07 0.09 -1.75
C LEU A 43 -4.16 -1.43 -1.61
N TYR A 44 -4.25 -1.94 -0.38
CA TYR A 44 -4.39 -3.37 -0.11
C TYR A 44 -5.68 -3.93 -0.71
N ASP A 45 -6.81 -3.25 -0.51
CA ASP A 45 -8.15 -3.65 -0.97
C ASP A 45 -8.27 -3.75 -2.52
N THR A 46 -7.31 -3.19 -3.27
CA THR A 46 -7.28 -3.35 -4.74
C THR A 46 -6.87 -4.76 -5.19
N GLY A 47 -6.29 -5.58 -4.31
CA GLY A 47 -5.69 -6.88 -4.65
C GLY A 47 -4.37 -6.79 -5.43
N LEU A 48 -3.86 -5.59 -5.73
CA LEU A 48 -2.59 -5.40 -6.43
C LEU A 48 -1.42 -5.99 -5.64
N LEU A 49 -1.43 -5.77 -4.32
CA LEU A 49 -0.32 -6.19 -3.46
C LEU A 49 -0.22 -7.69 -3.34
N ASP A 50 -1.32 -8.44 -3.34
CA ASP A 50 -1.33 -9.90 -3.33
C ASP A 50 -0.59 -10.47 -4.56
N GLN A 51 -0.77 -9.83 -5.72
CA GLN A 51 -0.06 -10.23 -6.95
C GLN A 51 1.44 -9.89 -6.88
N LEU A 52 1.79 -8.72 -6.39
CA LEU A 52 3.19 -8.28 -6.26
C LEU A 52 3.94 -9.12 -5.23
N GLU A 53 3.32 -9.42 -4.09
CA GLU A 53 3.82 -10.32 -3.05
C GLU A 53 4.18 -11.69 -3.65
N MET A 54 3.19 -12.36 -4.26
CA MET A 54 3.39 -13.67 -4.88
C MET A 54 4.50 -13.65 -5.94
N MET A 55 4.56 -12.61 -6.77
CA MET A 55 5.60 -12.47 -7.81
C MET A 55 6.99 -12.27 -7.19
N TYR A 56 7.10 -11.47 -6.14
CA TYR A 56 8.37 -11.18 -5.50
C TYR A 56 8.88 -12.37 -4.70
N GLU A 57 8.03 -13.03 -3.93
CA GLU A 57 8.35 -14.26 -3.19
C GLU A 57 8.83 -15.37 -4.12
N ASN A 58 8.12 -15.61 -5.23
CA ASN A 58 8.52 -16.60 -6.23
C ASN A 58 9.87 -16.30 -6.89
N ALA A 59 10.21 -15.02 -7.06
CA ALA A 59 11.43 -14.60 -7.72
C ALA A 59 12.64 -14.54 -6.78
N SER A 60 12.44 -14.17 -5.51
CA SER A 60 13.51 -13.89 -4.53
C SER A 60 13.63 -14.95 -3.45
N GLY A 61 12.56 -15.69 -3.16
CA GLY A 61 12.44 -16.56 -1.98
C GLY A 61 12.25 -15.80 -0.66
N VAL A 62 12.16 -14.46 -0.67
CA VAL A 62 11.92 -13.63 0.52
C VAL A 62 10.46 -13.77 0.93
N ASP A 63 10.21 -13.96 2.25
CA ASP A 63 8.86 -13.92 2.83
C ASP A 63 8.40 -12.45 2.94
N VAL A 64 7.26 -12.10 2.35
CA VAL A 64 6.72 -10.74 2.38
C VAL A 64 5.56 -10.66 3.38
N GLN A 65 5.63 -9.71 4.30
CA GLN A 65 4.62 -9.50 5.33
C GLN A 65 4.02 -8.12 5.19
N ILE A 66 2.75 -8.06 4.81
CA ILE A 66 2.04 -6.80 4.54
C ILE A 66 1.08 -6.49 5.69
N THR A 67 1.16 -5.27 6.23
CA THR A 67 0.22 -4.74 7.21
C THR A 67 -0.50 -3.55 6.60
N ALA A 68 -1.83 -3.66 6.44
CA ALA A 68 -2.68 -2.62 5.90
C ALA A 68 -3.34 -1.79 7.01
N GLN A 69 -3.18 -0.46 6.96
CA GLN A 69 -3.71 0.48 7.96
C GLN A 69 -3.84 1.88 7.33
N GLY A 70 -4.20 2.92 8.08
CA GLY A 70 -4.21 4.29 7.55
C GLY A 70 -2.80 4.83 7.25
N THR A 71 -2.66 5.82 6.34
CA THR A 71 -1.35 6.42 5.99
C THR A 71 -0.56 6.86 7.22
N GLY A 72 -1.18 7.61 8.13
CA GLY A 72 -0.50 8.08 9.35
C GLY A 72 0.01 6.92 10.20
N GLN A 73 -0.81 5.90 10.42
CA GLN A 73 -0.42 4.71 11.18
C GLN A 73 0.71 3.93 10.50
N SER A 74 0.71 3.82 9.16
CA SER A 74 1.78 3.16 8.40
C SER A 74 3.11 3.89 8.58
N LEU A 75 3.11 5.22 8.49
CA LEU A 75 4.30 6.03 8.73
C LEU A 75 4.76 5.96 10.19
N ASP A 76 3.86 5.92 11.16
CA ASP A 76 4.22 5.75 12.56
C ASP A 76 4.82 4.37 12.84
N THR A 77 4.32 3.32 12.20
CA THR A 77 4.91 1.99 12.26
C THR A 77 6.35 2.00 11.72
N ALA A 78 6.58 2.69 10.61
CA ALA A 78 7.92 2.86 10.04
C ALA A 78 8.84 3.72 10.91
N ARG A 79 8.34 4.79 11.55
CA ARG A 79 9.13 5.61 12.50
C ARG A 79 9.66 4.79 13.67
N ARG A 80 8.95 3.74 14.10
CA ARG A 80 9.41 2.81 15.14
C ARG A 80 10.40 1.78 14.65
N GLY A 81 10.61 1.66 13.34
CA GLY A 81 11.47 0.62 12.74
C GLY A 81 10.84 -0.77 12.68
N ASP A 82 9.50 -0.85 12.76
CA ASP A 82 8.78 -2.13 12.76
C ASP A 82 8.62 -2.72 11.34
N VAL A 83 8.88 -1.92 10.29
CA VAL A 83 8.81 -2.31 8.87
C VAL A 83 10.01 -1.81 8.08
N ASP A 84 10.28 -2.49 6.95
CA ASP A 84 11.40 -2.21 6.06
C ASP A 84 11.01 -1.26 4.91
N MET A 85 9.70 -1.23 4.56
CA MET A 85 9.16 -0.43 3.48
C MET A 85 7.77 0.11 3.83
N VAL A 86 7.43 1.28 3.29
CA VAL A 86 6.06 1.82 3.32
C VAL A 86 5.56 2.07 1.90
N LEU A 87 4.29 1.77 1.67
CA LEU A 87 3.58 2.05 0.42
C LEU A 87 2.35 2.89 0.76
N VAL A 88 2.46 4.19 0.58
CA VAL A 88 1.46 5.18 0.97
C VAL A 88 1.20 6.17 -0.17
N HIS A 89 0.21 7.05 -0.02
CA HIS A 89 -0.21 7.93 -1.10
C HIS A 89 -0.67 9.32 -0.59
N SER A 90 0.06 9.88 0.38
CA SER A 90 -0.14 11.26 0.85
C SER A 90 1.15 12.06 0.69
N PRO A 91 1.32 12.81 -0.42
CA PRO A 91 2.56 13.52 -0.71
C PRO A 91 3.05 14.42 0.43
N THR A 92 2.12 15.07 1.15
CA THR A 92 2.47 15.94 2.27
C THR A 92 3.08 15.15 3.43
N LEU A 93 2.46 14.02 3.80
CA LEU A 93 2.95 13.18 4.91
C LEU A 93 4.22 12.41 4.53
N GLU A 94 4.34 12.00 3.26
CA GLU A 94 5.54 11.37 2.71
C GLU A 94 6.74 12.34 2.75
N GLN A 95 6.54 13.57 2.26
CA GLN A 95 7.60 14.58 2.29
C GLN A 95 8.05 14.89 3.74
N GLN A 96 7.09 15.05 4.67
CA GLN A 96 7.41 15.24 6.08
C GLN A 96 8.21 14.07 6.66
N PHE A 97 7.82 12.84 6.37
CA PHE A 97 8.50 11.63 6.83
C PHE A 97 9.96 11.55 6.34
N ILE A 98 10.21 11.98 5.10
CA ILE A 98 11.56 12.05 4.51
C ILE A 98 12.37 13.18 5.12
N ASP A 99 11.77 14.38 5.27
CA ASP A 99 12.43 15.55 5.86
C ASP A 99 12.83 15.32 7.33
N GLU A 100 12.04 14.52 8.06
CA GLU A 100 12.34 14.06 9.42
C GLU A 100 13.46 12.98 9.46
N GLY A 101 13.90 12.47 8.31
CA GLY A 101 15.00 11.51 8.18
C GLY A 101 14.61 10.05 8.41
N TYR A 102 13.33 9.72 8.43
CA TYR A 102 12.85 8.35 8.60
C TYR A 102 12.76 7.55 7.30
N GLY A 103 12.68 8.22 6.15
CA GLY A 103 12.57 7.59 4.83
C GLY A 103 13.72 7.95 3.89
N ILE A 104 14.08 7.00 3.04
CA ILE A 104 15.04 7.16 1.94
C ILE A 104 14.50 6.51 0.68
N ASN A 105 15.07 6.85 -0.47
CA ASN A 105 14.78 6.18 -1.74
C ASN A 105 13.31 6.21 -2.17
N GLU A 106 12.62 7.31 -1.94
CA GLU A 106 11.25 7.49 -2.43
C GLU A 106 11.13 7.16 -3.92
N ARG A 107 10.09 6.41 -4.26
CA ARG A 107 9.75 6.02 -5.64
C ARG A 107 8.24 6.03 -5.85
N CYS A 108 7.78 6.79 -6.80
CA CYS A 108 6.43 6.63 -7.32
C CYS A 108 6.40 5.41 -8.24
N PHE A 109 5.65 4.38 -7.89
CA PHE A 109 5.52 3.14 -8.68
C PHE A 109 4.14 2.97 -9.33
N ALA A 110 3.13 3.69 -8.81
CA ALA A 110 1.78 3.69 -9.34
C ALA A 110 1.12 5.04 -9.07
N TYR A 111 0.05 5.35 -9.80
CA TYR A 111 -0.81 6.48 -9.52
C TYR A 111 -2.27 6.03 -9.52
N ASN A 112 -3.10 6.75 -8.78
CA ASN A 112 -4.53 6.52 -8.72
C ASN A 112 -5.25 7.88 -8.77
N ASN A 113 -6.52 7.87 -9.11
CA ASN A 113 -7.33 9.08 -9.13
C ASN A 113 -8.45 8.96 -8.11
N PHE A 114 -8.91 10.09 -7.60
CA PHE A 114 -10.10 10.15 -6.77
C PHE A 114 -11.32 10.46 -7.63
N LEU A 115 -12.45 9.93 -7.20
CA LEU A 115 -13.76 10.19 -7.78
C LEU A 115 -14.81 10.35 -6.68
N ILE A 116 -15.86 11.09 -7.00
CA ILE A 116 -17.03 11.18 -6.14
C ILE A 116 -18.01 10.12 -6.63
N VAL A 117 -18.29 9.14 -5.77
CA VAL A 117 -19.31 8.10 -5.99
C VAL A 117 -20.60 8.58 -5.36
N GLY A 118 -21.73 8.27 -5.96
CA GLY A 118 -23.04 8.64 -5.41
C GLY A 118 -24.19 7.90 -6.04
N PRO A 119 -25.42 8.18 -5.59
CA PRO A 119 -26.62 7.55 -6.12
C PRO A 119 -26.79 7.82 -7.62
N GLU A 120 -27.29 6.84 -8.36
CA GLU A 120 -27.59 6.97 -9.79
C GLU A 120 -28.58 8.13 -10.08
N ALA A 121 -29.51 8.35 -9.15
CA ALA A 121 -30.50 9.43 -9.25
C ALA A 121 -29.91 10.84 -9.08
N ASP A 122 -28.67 10.96 -8.63
CA ASP A 122 -27.95 12.20 -8.38
C ASP A 122 -28.80 13.31 -7.72
N PRO A 123 -29.32 13.10 -6.49
CA PRO A 123 -30.26 14.03 -5.85
C PRO A 123 -29.66 15.43 -5.58
N ALA A 124 -28.35 15.55 -5.51
CA ALA A 124 -27.67 16.84 -5.39
C ALA A 124 -27.37 17.49 -6.76
N GLY A 125 -27.44 16.74 -7.87
CA GLY A 125 -27.20 17.25 -9.22
C GLY A 125 -25.74 17.58 -9.51
N ILE A 126 -24.81 16.79 -9.01
CA ILE A 126 -23.35 17.08 -9.08
C ILE A 126 -22.66 16.55 -10.34
N LYS A 127 -23.36 15.83 -11.18
CA LYS A 127 -22.78 15.20 -12.37
C LYS A 127 -22.12 16.25 -13.27
N ASN A 128 -20.88 15.98 -13.68
CA ASN A 128 -20.02 16.85 -14.50
C ASN A 128 -19.55 18.15 -13.81
N MET A 129 -19.70 18.30 -12.51
CA MET A 129 -19.09 19.39 -11.74
C MET A 129 -17.62 19.11 -11.45
N THR A 130 -16.86 20.18 -11.17
CA THR A 130 -15.53 20.00 -10.54
C THR A 130 -15.69 19.46 -9.12
N PRO A 131 -14.66 18.82 -8.53
CA PRO A 131 -14.76 18.30 -7.16
C PRO A 131 -15.20 19.38 -6.15
N GLU A 132 -14.69 20.58 -6.25
CA GLU A 132 -14.99 21.70 -5.37
C GLU A 132 -16.44 22.17 -5.51
N GLU A 133 -16.93 22.26 -6.75
CA GLU A 133 -18.34 22.61 -7.02
C GLU A 133 -19.28 21.52 -6.51
N ALA A 134 -18.94 20.24 -6.73
CA ALA A 134 -19.73 19.11 -6.26
C ALA A 134 -19.83 19.09 -4.73
N PHE A 135 -18.71 19.24 -4.02
CA PHE A 135 -18.70 19.29 -2.56
C PHE A 135 -19.51 20.46 -2.02
N LYS A 136 -19.34 21.66 -2.60
CA LYS A 136 -20.14 22.83 -2.24
C LYS A 136 -21.63 22.58 -2.45
N THR A 137 -22.01 21.95 -3.55
CA THR A 137 -23.42 21.64 -3.86
C THR A 137 -24.00 20.61 -2.89
N ILE A 138 -23.23 19.55 -2.57
CA ILE A 138 -23.60 18.54 -1.56
C ILE A 138 -23.79 19.19 -0.19
N TYR A 139 -22.87 20.09 0.22
CA TYR A 139 -22.99 20.81 1.50
C TYR A 139 -24.28 21.61 1.58
N ILE A 140 -24.55 22.42 0.55
CA ILE A 140 -25.76 23.27 0.50
C ILE A 140 -27.01 22.41 0.52
N ALA A 141 -27.06 21.33 -0.25
CA ALA A 141 -28.19 20.44 -0.31
C ALA A 141 -28.39 19.67 1.00
N GLY A 142 -27.31 19.18 1.61
CA GLY A 142 -27.33 18.44 2.87
C GLY A 142 -27.80 19.30 4.05
N THR A 143 -27.23 20.50 4.20
CA THR A 143 -27.61 21.44 5.25
C THR A 143 -29.06 21.94 5.09
N ASN A 144 -29.55 22.08 3.86
CA ASN A 144 -30.94 22.38 3.56
C ASN A 144 -31.88 21.17 3.70
N LYS A 145 -31.36 20.00 4.10
CA LYS A 145 -32.10 18.74 4.26
C LYS A 145 -32.82 18.30 2.98
N THR A 146 -32.17 18.51 1.83
CA THR A 146 -32.68 18.02 0.54
C THR A 146 -32.79 16.49 0.61
N ALA A 147 -33.97 15.97 0.24
CA ALA A 147 -34.25 14.53 0.34
C ALA A 147 -33.26 13.71 -0.49
N GLY A 148 -32.71 12.67 0.11
CA GLY A 148 -31.77 11.75 -0.54
C GLY A 148 -30.31 12.27 -0.64
N VAL A 149 -29.98 13.43 -0.07
CA VAL A 149 -28.62 13.94 -0.05
C VAL A 149 -27.95 13.60 1.27
N PHE A 150 -27.00 12.66 1.20
CA PHE A 150 -26.12 12.26 2.29
C PHE A 150 -24.69 12.17 1.78
N PHE A 151 -23.72 12.37 2.66
CA PHE A 151 -22.31 12.15 2.39
C PHE A 151 -21.70 11.26 3.46
N VAL A 152 -20.94 10.26 3.04
CA VAL A 152 -20.23 9.34 3.92
C VAL A 152 -18.73 9.55 3.74
N SER A 153 -18.08 9.96 4.81
CA SER A 153 -16.63 10.15 4.89
C SER A 153 -15.96 8.94 5.53
N ARG A 154 -14.70 8.72 5.21
CA ARG A 154 -13.86 7.78 5.96
C ARG A 154 -13.63 8.22 7.40
N GLY A 155 -13.34 9.50 7.65
CA GLY A 155 -13.13 10.04 9.00
C GLY A 155 -11.99 9.39 9.79
N ASP A 156 -10.95 8.85 9.12
CA ASP A 156 -9.92 7.96 9.71
C ASP A 156 -8.48 8.45 9.52
N ASP A 157 -8.30 9.74 9.18
CA ASP A 157 -7.01 10.37 8.86
C ASP A 157 -6.18 9.66 7.75
N SER A 158 -6.85 8.87 6.91
CA SER A 158 -6.25 8.25 5.72
C SER A 158 -5.90 9.26 4.64
N GLY A 159 -5.17 8.81 3.61
CA GLY A 159 -4.90 9.61 2.41
C GLY A 159 -6.18 10.08 1.70
N THR A 160 -7.22 9.24 1.65
CA THR A 160 -8.53 9.60 1.08
C THR A 160 -9.25 10.65 1.94
N HIS A 161 -9.23 10.48 3.26
CA HIS A 161 -9.82 11.46 4.18
C HIS A 161 -9.07 12.80 4.13
N ASN A 162 -7.75 12.78 4.08
CA ASN A 162 -6.95 14.00 3.87
C ASN A 162 -7.30 14.70 2.54
N ARG A 163 -7.52 13.93 1.47
CA ARG A 163 -7.93 14.48 0.17
C ARG A 163 -9.33 15.11 0.25
N GLU A 164 -10.26 14.47 0.93
CA GLU A 164 -11.59 15.00 1.20
C GLU A 164 -11.51 16.36 1.90
N GLN A 165 -10.75 16.44 3.00
CA GLN A 165 -10.54 17.69 3.73
C GLN A 165 -9.95 18.80 2.86
N GLN A 166 -9.02 18.46 1.98
CA GLN A 166 -8.45 19.41 1.01
C GLN A 166 -9.51 19.95 0.05
N ILE A 167 -10.41 19.08 -0.45
CA ILE A 167 -11.49 19.50 -1.36
C ILE A 167 -12.47 20.41 -0.62
N TRP A 168 -12.89 20.06 0.62
CA TRP A 168 -13.71 20.93 1.47
C TRP A 168 -13.07 22.30 1.65
N LYS A 169 -11.80 22.35 1.98
CA LYS A 169 -11.03 23.59 2.14
C LYS A 169 -11.03 24.43 0.84
N THR A 170 -10.80 23.79 -0.31
CA THR A 170 -10.79 24.48 -1.61
C THR A 170 -12.20 24.95 -2.01
N ALA A 171 -13.24 24.21 -1.60
CA ALA A 171 -14.64 24.61 -1.74
C ALA A 171 -15.04 25.78 -0.84
N GLY A 172 -14.16 26.19 0.10
CA GLY A 172 -14.36 27.35 0.98
C GLY A 172 -14.89 27.00 2.37
N TYR A 173 -14.80 25.75 2.79
CA TYR A 173 -15.27 25.28 4.11
C TYR A 173 -14.13 24.88 5.03
N ASN A 174 -14.24 25.17 6.31
CA ASN A 174 -13.42 24.59 7.37
C ASN A 174 -13.99 23.22 7.74
N TYR A 175 -13.18 22.16 7.59
CA TYR A 175 -13.63 20.81 7.85
C TYR A 175 -14.21 20.63 9.25
N THR A 176 -13.49 21.08 10.27
CA THR A 176 -13.90 20.91 11.68
C THR A 176 -15.07 21.80 12.06
N GLU A 177 -15.12 23.03 11.55
CA GLU A 177 -16.14 24.03 11.97
C GLU A 177 -17.43 23.93 11.14
N ASP A 178 -17.31 23.60 9.84
CA ASP A 178 -18.44 23.65 8.91
C ASP A 178 -18.97 22.27 8.53
N ILE A 179 -18.13 21.22 8.52
CA ILE A 179 -18.49 19.91 7.97
C ILE A 179 -18.74 18.88 9.08
N GLN A 180 -17.77 18.67 9.98
CA GLN A 180 -17.96 17.77 11.11
C GLN A 180 -19.15 18.26 11.93
N ASP A 181 -20.00 17.36 12.38
CA ASP A 181 -21.19 17.68 13.18
C ASP A 181 -22.20 18.65 12.52
N SER A 182 -22.08 18.90 11.21
CA SER A 182 -22.99 19.80 10.47
C SER A 182 -24.43 19.25 10.30
N GLY A 183 -24.67 18.03 10.71
CA GLY A 183 -25.98 17.41 10.73
C GLY A 183 -25.99 15.97 10.19
N ALA A 184 -27.16 15.38 10.23
CA ALA A 184 -27.34 13.95 9.86
C ALA A 184 -27.06 13.61 8.39
N TRP A 185 -26.80 14.59 7.54
CA TRP A 185 -26.44 14.41 6.14
C TRP A 185 -24.97 13.99 5.94
N TYR A 186 -24.11 14.28 6.91
CA TYR A 186 -22.69 13.94 6.91
C TYR A 186 -22.39 12.89 7.97
N LEU A 187 -21.73 11.81 7.58
CA LEU A 187 -21.40 10.68 8.45
C LEU A 187 -19.94 10.26 8.25
N GLU A 188 -19.20 10.13 9.34
CA GLU A 188 -17.87 9.54 9.36
C GLU A 188 -17.97 8.07 9.78
N THR A 189 -17.31 7.17 9.02
CA THR A 189 -17.30 5.72 9.33
C THR A 189 -16.19 5.34 10.29
N GLY A 190 -15.08 6.08 10.30
CA GLY A 190 -13.86 5.70 11.02
C GLY A 190 -13.20 4.43 10.45
N SER A 191 -13.52 4.06 9.22
CA SER A 191 -13.18 2.75 8.63
C SER A 191 -12.44 2.86 7.30
N GLY A 192 -11.96 1.72 6.77
CA GLY A 192 -11.32 1.61 5.46
C GLY A 192 -12.25 1.96 4.30
N MET A 193 -11.68 2.14 3.08
CA MET A 193 -12.45 2.59 1.92
C MET A 193 -13.53 1.60 1.49
N GLY A 194 -13.25 0.30 1.50
CA GLY A 194 -14.23 -0.73 1.14
C GLY A 194 -15.45 -0.74 2.04
N GLU A 195 -15.25 -0.61 3.36
CA GLU A 195 -16.33 -0.50 4.33
C GLU A 195 -17.11 0.81 4.16
N THR A 196 -16.41 1.91 3.91
CA THR A 196 -17.03 3.21 3.63
C THR A 196 -17.89 3.18 2.36
N LEU A 197 -17.44 2.52 1.29
CA LEU A 197 -18.24 2.30 0.07
C LEU A 197 -19.50 1.47 0.37
N THR A 198 -19.37 0.43 1.19
CA THR A 198 -20.49 -0.40 1.61
C THR A 198 -21.56 0.42 2.36
N VAL A 199 -21.13 1.26 3.30
CA VAL A 199 -22.04 2.15 4.05
C VAL A 199 -22.68 3.20 3.13
N ALA A 200 -21.88 3.80 2.22
CA ALA A 200 -22.39 4.77 1.25
C ALA A 200 -23.46 4.15 0.35
N ASN A 201 -23.24 2.94 -0.15
CA ASN A 201 -24.21 2.20 -0.96
C ASN A 201 -25.52 1.92 -0.17
N GLN A 202 -25.41 1.43 1.06
CA GLN A 202 -26.59 1.15 1.92
C GLN A 202 -27.42 2.40 2.21
N LYS A 203 -26.77 3.57 2.29
CA LYS A 203 -27.44 4.85 2.57
C LYS A 203 -27.84 5.61 1.31
N ASN A 204 -27.54 5.12 0.12
CA ASN A 204 -27.63 5.88 -1.13
C ASN A 204 -26.95 7.25 -0.99
N ALA A 205 -25.73 7.28 -0.49
CA ALA A 205 -24.98 8.48 -0.16
C ALA A 205 -23.85 8.75 -1.15
N TYR A 206 -23.41 10.00 -1.22
CA TYR A 206 -22.16 10.37 -1.85
C TYR A 206 -20.97 10.00 -0.96
N THR A 207 -19.83 9.70 -1.57
CA THR A 207 -18.55 9.51 -0.89
C THR A 207 -17.38 9.84 -1.83
N LEU A 208 -16.23 10.16 -1.27
CA LEU A 208 -14.98 10.24 -2.02
C LEU A 208 -14.30 8.88 -1.98
N SER A 209 -13.95 8.34 -3.14
CA SER A 209 -13.20 7.09 -3.25
C SER A 209 -12.02 7.24 -4.20
N ASP A 210 -11.02 6.40 -4.06
CA ASP A 210 -10.07 6.15 -5.13
C ASP A 210 -10.66 5.18 -6.16
N ILE A 211 -10.24 5.31 -7.42
CA ILE A 211 -10.75 4.48 -8.51
C ILE A 211 -10.43 3.00 -8.31
N GLY A 212 -9.22 2.69 -7.84
CA GLY A 212 -8.79 1.30 -7.69
C GLY A 212 -9.69 0.52 -6.72
N THR A 213 -9.95 1.09 -5.53
CA THR A 213 -10.85 0.47 -4.56
C THR A 213 -12.29 0.43 -5.08
N PHE A 214 -12.77 1.53 -5.70
CA PHE A 214 -14.13 1.55 -6.26
C PHE A 214 -14.37 0.41 -7.24
N LEU A 215 -13.46 0.20 -8.20
CA LEU A 215 -13.57 -0.87 -9.20
C LEU A 215 -13.47 -2.28 -8.59
N ALA A 216 -12.83 -2.43 -7.45
CA ALA A 216 -12.76 -3.72 -6.75
C ALA A 216 -14.06 -4.06 -5.99
N PHE A 217 -14.91 -3.06 -5.74
CA PHE A 217 -16.19 -3.19 -5.02
C PHE A 217 -17.44 -3.05 -5.93
N GLU A 218 -17.26 -2.80 -7.23
CA GLU A 218 -18.31 -2.76 -8.25
C GLU A 218 -18.68 -4.19 -8.70
#